data_291514599b68a0a0f30ce939d1a3297d
#
_entry.id   291514599b68a0a0f30ce939d1a3297d
#
_cell.length_a   1.000
_cell.length_b   1.000
_cell.length_c   1.000
_cell.angle_alpha   90.00
_cell.angle_beta   90.00
_cell.angle_gamma   90.00
#
_symmetry.space_group_name_H-M   'P 1'
#
loop_
_entity.id
_entity.type
_entity.pdbx_description
1 polymer ?
#
loop_
_entity_poly.entity_id
_entity_poly.type
_entity_poly.pdbx_seq_one_letter_code
_entity_poly.pdbx_strand_id
1 'polypeptide(L)'
;MKKEFQLSEIDNIARQLVKDLPSKSICFYGEMGAGKTTLIKALVKQLNGIDEANSPTFGLVNEYHDTSENLLGYHFDFYRLESEEEALDLGLEDYLNSDAWLFMEWPEKVASLLPTDSVSIYLHFIDENTRSIEYSLD
;
A
#
# COMPACT_ATOMS: atom_id res chain seq x y z
N MET A 1 14.38 -7.27 7.02
CA MET A 1 15.37 -6.31 6.47
C MET A 1 15.03 -4.91 6.95
N LYS A 2 16.04 -4.15 7.29
CA LYS A 2 15.89 -2.74 7.69
C LYS A 2 16.91 -1.91 6.96
N LYS A 3 16.47 -0.78 6.37
CA LYS A 3 17.34 0.06 5.55
C LYS A 3 16.91 1.52 5.61
N GLU A 4 17.88 2.42 5.73
CA GLU A 4 17.63 3.84 5.54
C GLU A 4 17.83 4.19 4.06
N PHE A 5 17.05 5.13 3.54
CA PHE A 5 17.16 5.58 2.17
C PHE A 5 16.77 7.04 2.03
N GLN A 6 17.33 7.68 1.01
CA GLN A 6 16.95 9.04 0.64
C GLN A 6 15.67 9.00 -0.19
N LEU A 7 14.78 9.98 -0.04
CA LEU A 7 13.56 10.04 -0.83
C LEU A 7 13.83 10.02 -2.33
N SER A 8 14.97 10.57 -2.76
CA SER A 8 15.37 10.52 -4.17
C SER A 8 15.60 9.09 -4.67
N GLU A 9 15.77 8.13 -3.77
CA GLU A 9 16.00 6.72 -4.10
C GLU A 9 14.73 5.87 -4.05
N ILE A 10 13.56 6.50 -3.85
CA ILE A 10 12.33 5.74 -3.60
C ILE A 10 11.96 4.82 -4.77
N ASP A 11 12.26 5.22 -6.00
CA ASP A 11 11.99 4.37 -7.16
C ASP A 11 12.85 3.10 -7.14
N ASN A 12 14.08 3.19 -6.66
CA ASN A 12 14.96 2.03 -6.50
C ASN A 12 14.44 1.09 -5.40
N ILE A 13 13.95 1.66 -4.29
CA ILE A 13 13.34 0.89 -3.21
C ILE A 13 12.11 0.16 -3.73
N ALA A 14 11.24 0.85 -4.47
CA ALA A 14 10.03 0.26 -5.03
C ALA A 14 10.37 -0.89 -6.00
N ARG A 15 11.37 -0.69 -6.85
CA ARG A 15 11.82 -1.73 -7.79
C ARG A 15 12.27 -2.98 -7.05
N GLN A 16 13.04 -2.80 -5.99
CA GLN A 16 13.52 -3.90 -5.17
C GLN A 16 12.35 -4.65 -4.50
N LEU A 17 11.39 -3.91 -3.94
CA LEU A 17 10.22 -4.50 -3.29
C LEU A 17 9.37 -5.32 -4.25
N VAL A 18 9.13 -4.81 -5.45
CA VAL A 18 8.35 -5.55 -6.46
C VAL A 18 8.97 -6.90 -6.78
N LYS A 19 10.32 -6.99 -6.80
CA LYS A 19 11.01 -8.24 -7.01
C LYS A 19 10.95 -9.19 -5.84
N ASP A 20 11.05 -8.65 -4.63
CA ASP A 20 11.31 -9.45 -3.43
C ASP A 20 10.04 -9.86 -2.68
N LEU A 21 8.96 -9.08 -2.79
CA LEU A 21 7.75 -9.36 -2.02
C LEU A 21 7.05 -10.63 -2.50
N PRO A 22 6.75 -11.55 -1.57
CA PRO A 22 6.14 -12.84 -1.92
C PRO A 22 4.64 -12.79 -2.13
N SER A 23 4.00 -11.65 -1.87
CA SER A 23 2.56 -11.50 -1.93
C SER A 23 2.18 -10.17 -2.58
N LYS A 24 0.98 -10.12 -3.14
CA LYS A 24 0.38 -8.89 -3.67
C LYS A 24 -0.39 -8.11 -2.61
N SER A 25 -0.55 -8.66 -1.42
CA SER A 25 -1.26 -8.01 -0.31
C SER A 25 -0.23 -7.37 0.62
N ILE A 26 -0.20 -6.05 0.67
CA ILE A 26 0.83 -5.31 1.37
C ILE A 26 0.20 -4.32 2.35
N CYS A 27 0.63 -4.42 3.61
CA CYS A 27 0.20 -3.52 4.68
C CYS A 27 1.31 -2.53 4.98
N PHE A 28 0.98 -1.24 5.00
CA PHE A 28 1.93 -0.16 5.25
C PHE A 28 1.67 0.45 6.61
N TYR A 29 2.66 0.38 7.49
CA TYR A 29 2.62 0.95 8.83
C TYR A 29 3.58 2.13 8.91
N GLY A 30 3.21 3.13 9.68
CA GLY A 30 4.04 4.30 9.91
C GLY A 30 3.18 5.49 10.27
N GLU A 31 3.78 6.46 10.96
CA GLU A 31 3.10 7.69 11.34
C GLU A 31 2.74 8.53 10.11
N MET A 32 1.86 9.49 10.30
CA MET A 32 1.50 10.46 9.27
C MET A 32 2.78 11.15 8.78
N GLY A 33 2.95 11.23 7.46
CA GLY A 33 4.15 11.84 6.89
C GLY A 33 5.35 10.92 6.72
N ALA A 34 5.22 9.64 7.09
CA ALA A 34 6.33 8.68 6.94
C ALA A 34 6.63 8.32 5.48
N GLY A 35 5.72 8.65 4.55
CA GLY A 35 5.94 8.40 3.12
C GLY A 35 5.22 7.18 2.58
N LYS A 36 4.21 6.67 3.29
CA LYS A 36 3.47 5.47 2.86
C LYS A 36 2.83 5.65 1.48
N THR A 37 2.08 6.74 1.30
CA THR A 37 1.43 7.02 0.02
C THR A 37 2.45 7.22 -1.11
N THR A 38 3.55 7.89 -0.81
CA THR A 38 4.62 8.11 -1.79
C THR A 38 5.23 6.79 -2.24
N LEU A 39 5.47 5.87 -1.30
CA LEU A 39 6.00 4.55 -1.64
C LEU A 39 4.99 3.75 -2.47
N ILE A 40 3.71 3.81 -2.12
CA ILE A 40 2.67 3.11 -2.89
C ILE A 40 2.65 3.61 -4.33
N LYS A 41 2.71 4.92 -4.55
CA LYS A 41 2.76 5.48 -5.90
C LYS A 41 3.99 5.02 -6.67
N ALA A 42 5.12 4.91 -5.99
CA ALA A 42 6.35 4.40 -6.61
C ALA A 42 6.22 2.91 -6.99
N LEU A 43 5.56 2.12 -6.14
CA LEU A 43 5.29 0.71 -6.45
C LEU A 43 4.37 0.57 -7.66
N VAL A 44 3.30 1.36 -7.71
CA VAL A 44 2.36 1.37 -8.83
C VAL A 44 3.10 1.68 -10.12
N LYS A 45 3.99 2.66 -10.09
CA LYS A 45 4.81 3.03 -11.24
C LYS A 45 5.71 1.88 -11.70
N GLN A 46 6.33 1.17 -10.77
CA GLN A 46 7.19 0.03 -11.10
C GLN A 46 6.39 -1.14 -11.69
N LEU A 47 5.11 -1.21 -11.40
CA LEU A 47 4.20 -2.23 -11.93
C LEU A 47 3.53 -1.80 -13.24
N ASN A 48 4.02 -0.71 -13.85
CA ASN A 48 3.47 -0.13 -15.08
C ASN A 48 2.05 0.43 -14.91
N GLY A 49 1.72 0.83 -13.70
CA GLY A 49 0.44 1.46 -13.41
C GLY A 49 0.41 2.92 -13.80
N ILE A 50 -0.79 3.40 -14.10
CA ILE A 50 -1.03 4.80 -14.37
C ILE A 50 -1.48 5.45 -13.08
N ASP A 51 -0.86 6.59 -12.72
CA ASP A 51 -1.28 7.37 -11.56
C ASP A 51 -2.49 8.20 -11.98
N GLU A 52 -3.68 7.67 -11.71
CA GLU A 52 -4.93 8.35 -12.01
C GLU A 52 -5.30 9.30 -10.87
N ALA A 53 -5.59 10.55 -11.22
CA ALA A 53 -5.98 11.57 -10.23
C ALA A 53 -7.47 11.46 -9.91
N ASN A 54 -7.93 10.28 -9.54
CA ASN A 54 -9.31 10.00 -9.20
C ASN A 54 -9.54 10.14 -7.71
N SER A 55 -10.70 10.67 -7.33
CA SER A 55 -11.10 10.68 -5.94
C SER A 55 -11.36 9.24 -5.48
N PRO A 56 -10.95 8.87 -4.26
CA PRO A 56 -11.21 7.52 -3.76
C PRO A 56 -12.72 7.25 -3.65
N THR A 57 -13.11 6.04 -4.05
CA THR A 57 -14.49 5.58 -3.90
C THR A 57 -14.80 5.49 -2.40
N PHE A 58 -15.91 6.09 -1.98
CA PHE A 58 -16.33 6.18 -0.57
C PHE A 58 -15.25 6.85 0.33
N GLY A 59 -14.31 7.61 -0.25
CA GLY A 59 -13.21 8.19 0.52
C GLY A 59 -12.23 7.17 1.07
N LEU A 60 -12.26 5.94 0.58
CA LEU A 60 -11.55 4.79 1.16
C LEU A 60 -10.62 4.09 0.19
N VAL A 61 -11.01 3.93 -1.08
CA VAL A 61 -10.27 3.10 -2.02
C VAL A 61 -10.07 3.78 -3.37
N ASN A 62 -8.85 3.68 -3.91
CA ASN A 62 -8.52 4.07 -5.27
C ASN A 62 -8.23 2.83 -6.10
N GLU A 63 -8.67 2.82 -7.36
CA GLU A 63 -8.29 1.79 -8.31
C GLU A 63 -7.14 2.28 -9.17
N TYR A 64 -6.17 1.41 -9.42
CA TYR A 64 -5.09 1.67 -10.38
C TYR A 64 -5.20 0.71 -11.53
N HIS A 65 -4.96 1.23 -12.74
CA HIS A 65 -4.95 0.45 -13.97
C HIS A 65 -3.57 0.52 -14.62
N ASP A 66 -3.23 -0.50 -15.40
CA ASP A 66 -1.98 -0.49 -16.15
C ASP A 66 -2.16 0.22 -17.48
N THR A 67 -1.08 0.29 -18.29
CA THR A 67 -1.09 0.98 -19.58
C THR A 67 -1.99 0.32 -20.61
N SER A 68 -2.46 -0.91 -20.36
CA SER A 68 -3.40 -1.64 -21.21
C SER A 68 -4.84 -1.57 -20.68
N GLU A 69 -5.10 -0.68 -19.71
CA GLU A 69 -6.40 -0.47 -19.08
C GLU A 69 -6.90 -1.66 -18.24
N ASN A 70 -6.03 -2.61 -17.93
CA ASN A 70 -6.36 -3.71 -17.02
C ASN A 70 -6.25 -3.25 -15.57
N LEU A 71 -7.11 -3.78 -14.70
CA LEU A 71 -7.02 -3.49 -13.28
C LEU A 71 -5.68 -4.00 -12.72
N LEU A 72 -4.91 -3.11 -12.12
CA LEU A 72 -3.64 -3.42 -11.50
C LEU A 72 -3.82 -3.73 -10.02
N GLY A 73 -4.52 -2.86 -9.31
CA GLY A 73 -4.68 -3.02 -7.88
C GLY A 73 -5.54 -1.95 -7.25
N TYR A 74 -5.69 -2.10 -5.94
CA TYR A 74 -6.46 -1.19 -5.10
C TYR A 74 -5.57 -0.60 -4.03
N HIS A 75 -5.72 0.70 -3.78
CA HIS A 75 -5.04 1.40 -2.70
C HIS A 75 -6.08 1.84 -1.68
N PHE A 76 -6.00 1.27 -0.49
CA PHE A 76 -6.90 1.59 0.63
C PHE A 76 -6.21 2.52 1.60
N ASP A 77 -6.96 3.49 2.12
CA ASP A 77 -6.54 4.30 3.25
C ASP A 77 -7.63 4.19 4.31
N PHE A 78 -7.36 3.40 5.33
CA PHE A 78 -8.33 3.10 6.39
C PHE A 78 -8.31 4.11 7.54
N TYR A 79 -7.56 5.19 7.40
CA TYR A 79 -7.35 6.14 8.51
C TYR A 79 -8.65 6.62 9.15
N ARG A 80 -9.69 6.88 8.35
CA ARG A 80 -10.98 7.43 8.83
C ARG A 80 -11.98 6.39 9.26
N LEU A 81 -11.69 5.11 9.13
CA LEU A 81 -12.59 4.06 9.57
C LEU A 81 -12.71 4.07 11.09
N GLU A 82 -13.93 3.90 11.58
CA GLU A 82 -14.22 3.82 13.01
C GLU A 82 -14.34 2.38 13.49
N SER A 83 -14.65 1.44 12.58
CA SER A 83 -14.82 0.03 12.92
C SER A 83 -14.60 -0.86 11.70
N GLU A 84 -14.35 -2.15 11.98
CA GLU A 84 -14.28 -3.16 10.92
C GLU A 84 -15.62 -3.39 10.24
N GLU A 85 -16.74 -3.22 10.97
CA GLU A 85 -18.09 -3.33 10.41
C GLU A 85 -18.30 -2.32 9.29
N GLU A 86 -17.81 -1.09 9.48
CA GLU A 86 -17.91 -0.05 8.46
C GLU A 86 -17.20 -0.49 7.18
N ALA A 87 -16.02 -1.11 7.30
CA ALA A 87 -15.30 -1.62 6.14
C ALA A 87 -16.08 -2.74 5.45
N LEU A 88 -16.65 -3.66 6.21
CA LEU A 88 -17.45 -4.75 5.65
C LEU A 88 -18.70 -4.23 4.94
N ASP A 89 -19.34 -3.22 5.48
CA ASP A 89 -20.52 -2.60 4.87
C ASP A 89 -20.18 -1.93 3.53
N LEU A 90 -18.93 -1.50 3.35
CA LEU A 90 -18.47 -0.92 2.10
C LEU A 90 -18.00 -1.97 1.09
N GLY A 91 -18.06 -3.25 1.42
CA GLY A 91 -17.73 -4.34 0.52
C GLY A 91 -16.24 -4.70 0.50
N LEU A 92 -15.52 -4.44 1.57
CA LEU A 92 -14.08 -4.71 1.64
C LEU A 92 -13.72 -6.14 1.24
N GLU A 93 -14.52 -7.14 1.64
CA GLU A 93 -14.22 -8.54 1.35
C GLU A 93 -14.09 -8.83 -0.15
N ASP A 94 -14.92 -8.19 -0.97
CA ASP A 94 -14.87 -8.39 -2.42
C ASP A 94 -13.54 -7.91 -2.99
N TYR A 95 -13.03 -6.78 -2.48
CA TYR A 95 -11.71 -6.27 -2.90
C TYR A 95 -10.59 -7.21 -2.45
N LEU A 96 -10.64 -7.68 -1.20
CA LEU A 96 -9.59 -8.53 -0.64
C LEU A 96 -9.54 -9.90 -1.31
N ASN A 97 -10.65 -10.37 -1.84
CA ASN A 97 -10.72 -11.65 -2.56
C ASN A 97 -10.36 -11.53 -4.04
N SER A 98 -10.07 -10.32 -4.51
CA SER A 98 -9.62 -10.12 -5.88
C SER A 98 -8.19 -10.61 -6.04
N ASP A 99 -7.76 -10.85 -7.30
CA ASP A 99 -6.39 -11.26 -7.61
C ASP A 99 -5.50 -10.05 -7.92
N ALA A 100 -5.94 -8.87 -7.53
CA ALA A 100 -5.22 -7.62 -7.76
C ALA A 100 -4.22 -7.32 -6.64
N TRP A 101 -3.30 -6.41 -6.91
CA TRP A 101 -2.44 -5.86 -5.86
C TRP A 101 -3.29 -5.10 -4.86
N LEU A 102 -2.96 -5.26 -3.57
CA LEU A 102 -3.64 -4.58 -2.47
C LEU A 102 -2.61 -3.78 -1.70
N PHE A 103 -2.75 -2.46 -1.73
CA PHE A 103 -1.89 -1.54 -0.99
C PHE A 103 -2.73 -0.92 0.12
N MET A 104 -2.43 -1.26 1.37
CA MET A 104 -3.27 -0.88 2.50
C MET A 104 -2.53 0.01 3.49
N GLU A 105 -3.02 1.24 3.69
CA GLU A 105 -2.54 2.15 4.73
C GLU A 105 -3.47 2.07 5.93
N TRP A 106 -2.89 2.21 7.13
CA TRP A 106 -3.61 2.09 8.39
C TRP A 106 -4.31 0.75 8.54
N PRO A 107 -3.60 -0.36 8.24
CA PRO A 107 -4.21 -1.69 8.24
C PRO A 107 -4.68 -2.15 9.63
N GLU A 108 -4.13 -1.56 10.70
CA GLU A 108 -4.56 -1.85 12.07
C GLU A 108 -6.05 -1.58 12.29
N LYS A 109 -6.66 -0.74 11.45
CA LYS A 109 -8.11 -0.46 11.53
C LYS A 109 -8.97 -1.66 11.12
N VAL A 110 -8.39 -2.58 10.34
CA VAL A 110 -9.08 -3.78 9.84
C VAL A 110 -8.28 -5.05 10.09
N ALA A 111 -7.55 -5.08 11.21
CA ALA A 111 -6.57 -6.13 11.49
C ALA A 111 -7.10 -7.56 11.34
N SER A 112 -8.34 -7.83 11.79
CA SER A 112 -8.90 -9.17 11.72
C SER A 112 -9.36 -9.56 10.32
N LEU A 113 -9.45 -8.60 9.40
CA LEU A 113 -9.93 -8.82 8.02
C LEU A 113 -8.81 -9.00 7.01
N LEU A 114 -7.57 -8.73 7.40
CA LEU A 114 -6.43 -8.76 6.49
C LEU A 114 -6.18 -10.17 5.94
N PRO A 115 -5.82 -10.29 4.65
CA PRO A 115 -5.41 -11.58 4.10
C PRO A 115 -4.23 -12.17 4.90
N THR A 116 -4.24 -13.48 5.09
CA THR A 116 -3.23 -14.16 5.91
C THR A 116 -1.83 -14.13 5.28
N ASP A 117 -1.74 -13.93 3.98
CA ASP A 117 -0.48 -13.83 3.25
C ASP A 117 0.03 -12.39 3.13
N SER A 118 -0.57 -11.45 3.85
CA SER A 118 -0.16 -10.05 3.79
C SER A 118 1.26 -9.83 4.30
N VAL A 119 1.99 -9.00 3.59
CA VAL A 119 3.35 -8.60 3.98
C VAL A 119 3.28 -7.23 4.65
N SER A 120 3.96 -7.09 5.78
CA SER A 120 3.97 -5.83 6.54
C SER A 120 5.23 -5.03 6.23
N ILE A 121 5.04 -3.78 5.86
CA ILE A 121 6.12 -2.83 5.63
C ILE A 121 5.98 -1.69 6.62
N TYR A 122 7.06 -1.40 7.34
CA TYR A 122 7.12 -0.33 8.33
C TYR A 122 7.99 0.80 7.80
N LEU A 123 7.43 2.02 7.75
CA LEU A 123 8.16 3.20 7.33
C LEU A 123 8.29 4.16 8.50
N HIS A 124 9.48 4.73 8.65
CA HIS A 124 9.77 5.69 9.71
C HIS A 124 10.37 6.96 9.14
N PHE A 125 9.93 8.08 9.65
CA PHE A 125 10.50 9.39 9.33
C PHE A 125 11.83 9.55 10.07
N ILE A 126 12.88 9.89 9.33
CA ILE A 126 14.19 10.22 9.92
C ILE A 126 14.40 11.72 9.86
N ASP A 127 14.36 12.30 8.66
CA ASP A 127 14.40 13.75 8.44
C ASP A 127 13.67 14.07 7.13
N GLU A 128 13.70 15.31 6.70
CA GLU A 128 12.95 15.74 5.51
C GLU A 128 13.30 14.97 4.24
N ASN A 129 14.51 14.46 4.15
CA ASN A 129 15.00 13.77 2.94
C ASN A 129 15.23 12.28 3.13
N THR A 130 15.08 11.77 4.36
CA THR A 130 15.49 10.41 4.71
C THR A 130 14.35 9.65 5.39
N ARG A 131 14.20 8.40 5.01
CA ARG A 131 13.23 7.47 5.62
C ARG A 131 13.92 6.16 5.96
N SER A 132 13.32 5.41 6.85
CA SER A 132 13.74 4.04 7.14
C SER A 132 12.62 3.10 6.76
N ILE A 133 12.97 1.97 6.14
CA ILE A 133 12.01 0.93 5.80
C ILE A 133 12.43 -0.36 6.49
N GLU A 134 11.43 -1.07 7.03
CA GLU A 134 11.65 -2.36 7.65
C GLU A 134 10.56 -3.32 7.18
N TYR A 135 10.95 -4.50 6.73
CA TYR A 135 10.03 -5.54 6.31
C TYR A 135 10.66 -6.91 6.45
N SER A 136 9.79 -7.92 6.53
CA SER A 136 10.21 -9.32 6.58
C SER A 136 9.56 -10.05 5.41
N LEU A 137 10.31 -10.93 4.78
CA LEU A 137 9.83 -11.75 3.67
C LEU A 137 9.33 -13.12 4.13
N ASP A 138 9.31 -13.35 5.43
CA ASP A 138 8.85 -14.62 6.01
C ASP A 138 7.33 -14.73 6.06
#